data_d1b3446d9c22623efb265f40daa191e4
#
_entry.id   d1b3446d9c22623efb265f40daa191e4
#
_cell.length_a   1.000
_cell.length_b   1.000
_cell.length_c   1.000
_cell.angle_alpha   90.00
_cell.angle_beta   90.00
_cell.angle_gamma   90.00
#
_symmetry.space_group_name_H-M   'P 1'
#
loop_
_entity.id
_entity.type
_entity.pdbx_description
1 polymer ?
#
loop_
_entity_poly.entity_id
_entity_poly.type
_entity_poly.pdbx_seq_one_letter_code
_entity_poly.pdbx_strand_id
1 'polypeptide(L)'
;PIGAGKNDKLHNFIQNFIKESDSHEINRLLYVAFTRASESLDIVGNINVNFKDGNPFIKTPSKSSLLYKLWPVISEVYKQKLARINAPSEATNVDGIYILPKLRRIAPKIDKQEIEKLPLCESYKSLNPESNTDMIEFSWAGENSKHAGKIIHKWLQIFSTDKQVTPIDKIRDYKEINLNLARNNNVNEDQLENVLNKVDFTLNNAINDTKNHWIFTGEGYSEIPLSGLYKNQFYSIVIDRINIDDEGNHWLIDYKTGTHEGGGIEDFIKEEIKRYRTQLEKYAEIYEAYSNIKPIVRLYYPNLSQLIEIDRLN
;
A
#
# COMPACT_ATOMS: atom_id res chain seq x y z
N PRO A 1 -31.14 26.27 -1.12
CA PRO A 1 -29.95 26.71 -0.43
C PRO A 1 -30.32 27.73 0.58
N ILE A 2 -30.40 27.32 1.83
CA ILE A 2 -30.69 28.18 2.99
C ILE A 2 -29.45 29.06 3.15
N GLY A 3 -29.64 30.36 3.17
CA GLY A 3 -28.64 31.39 3.09
C GLY A 3 -27.52 31.24 4.11
N ALA A 4 -26.35 30.93 3.63
CA ALA A 4 -25.11 30.88 4.40
C ALA A 4 -24.67 32.31 4.74
N GLY A 5 -25.31 32.94 5.72
CA GLY A 5 -24.75 34.12 6.35
C GLY A 5 -23.52 33.72 7.16
N LYS A 6 -22.46 34.56 7.14
CA LYS A 6 -21.20 34.35 7.90
C LYS A 6 -21.38 34.12 9.41
N ASN A 7 -22.61 34.19 9.93
CA ASN A 7 -22.98 34.05 11.35
C ASN A 7 -23.87 32.85 11.65
N ASP A 8 -24.03 31.91 10.75
CA ASP A 8 -24.79 30.68 11.03
C ASP A 8 -24.03 29.79 12.02
N LYS A 9 -24.61 29.57 13.19
CA LYS A 9 -24.01 28.74 14.26
C LYS A 9 -23.76 27.32 13.81
N LEU A 10 -24.68 26.75 13.00
CA LEU A 10 -24.53 25.40 12.47
C LEU A 10 -23.40 25.31 11.45
N HIS A 11 -23.32 26.31 10.57
CA HIS A 11 -22.23 26.41 9.60
C HIS A 11 -20.86 26.50 10.32
N ASN A 12 -20.76 27.36 11.34
CA ASN A 12 -19.55 27.54 12.13
C ASN A 12 -19.18 26.26 12.90
N PHE A 13 -20.17 25.55 13.44
CA PHE A 13 -19.95 24.27 14.10
C PHE A 13 -19.39 23.23 13.11
N ILE A 14 -19.99 23.06 11.94
CA ILE A 14 -19.53 22.13 10.90
C ILE A 14 -18.11 22.51 10.44
N GLN A 15 -17.84 23.80 10.22
CA GLN A 15 -16.49 24.25 9.84
C GLN A 15 -15.44 23.99 10.91
N ASN A 16 -15.79 24.12 12.18
CA ASN A 16 -14.88 23.81 13.28
C ASN A 16 -14.62 22.29 13.38
N PHE A 17 -15.65 21.48 13.20
CA PHE A 17 -15.53 20.03 13.18
C PHE A 17 -14.63 19.55 12.02
N ILE A 18 -14.80 20.11 10.81
CA ILE A 18 -13.93 19.82 9.67
C ILE A 18 -12.48 20.20 9.98
N LYS A 19 -12.25 21.40 10.53
CA LYS A 19 -10.88 21.85 10.89
C LYS A 19 -10.24 20.96 11.95
N GLU A 20 -11.00 20.45 12.88
CA GLU A 20 -10.50 19.53 13.91
C GLU A 20 -10.16 18.17 13.28
N SER A 21 -11.01 17.64 12.42
CA SER A 21 -10.76 16.42 11.65
C SER A 21 -9.51 16.55 10.79
N ASP A 22 -9.36 17.65 10.04
CA ASP A 22 -8.17 17.94 9.23
C ASP A 22 -6.90 18.02 10.10
N SER A 23 -7.02 18.58 11.30
CA SER A 23 -5.90 18.65 12.25
C SER A 23 -5.43 17.26 12.71
N HIS A 24 -6.37 16.34 12.95
CA HIS A 24 -6.03 14.96 13.31
C HIS A 24 -5.41 14.21 12.12
N GLU A 25 -5.92 14.43 10.91
CA GLU A 25 -5.34 13.85 9.70
C GLU A 25 -3.92 14.33 9.45
N ILE A 26 -3.64 15.61 9.64
CA ILE A 26 -2.28 16.19 9.55
C ILE A 26 -1.34 15.52 10.57
N ASN A 27 -1.78 15.29 11.81
CA ASN A 27 -0.98 14.61 12.80
C ASN A 27 -0.66 13.16 12.40
N ARG A 28 -1.65 12.45 11.83
CA ARG A 28 -1.47 11.10 11.32
C ARG A 28 -0.48 11.05 10.16
N LEU A 29 -0.59 11.99 9.21
CA LEU A 29 0.35 12.10 8.08
C LEU A 29 1.79 12.36 8.57
N LEU A 30 1.97 13.26 9.54
CA LEU A 30 3.27 13.49 10.16
C LEU A 30 3.82 12.23 10.81
N TYR A 31 3.00 11.55 11.61
CA TYR A 31 3.41 10.29 12.26
C TYR A 31 3.88 9.26 11.23
N VAL A 32 3.09 9.05 10.17
CA VAL A 32 3.46 8.12 9.09
C VAL A 32 4.75 8.54 8.39
N ALA A 33 4.94 9.83 8.11
CA ALA A 33 6.16 10.34 7.48
C ALA A 33 7.40 10.08 8.35
N PHE A 34 7.29 10.36 9.65
CA PHE A 34 8.40 10.19 10.60
C PHE A 34 8.74 8.71 10.85
N THR A 35 7.75 7.82 10.83
CA THR A 35 7.95 6.39 11.11
C THR A 35 8.35 5.57 9.88
N ARG A 36 8.28 6.15 8.69
CA ARG A 36 8.70 5.45 7.45
C ARG A 36 10.19 5.52 7.17
N ALA A 37 10.89 6.48 7.74
CA ALA A 37 12.32 6.59 7.55
C ALA A 37 13.03 5.48 8.33
N SER A 38 13.82 4.65 7.63
CA SER A 38 14.60 3.57 8.26
C SER A 38 15.99 4.02 8.69
N GLU A 39 16.58 5.02 8.02
CA GLU A 39 17.96 5.48 8.30
C GLU A 39 18.02 6.97 8.56
N SER A 40 17.42 7.80 7.71
CA SER A 40 17.44 9.25 7.84
C SER A 40 16.14 9.89 7.37
N LEU A 41 15.80 11.03 7.96
CA LEU A 41 14.67 11.85 7.58
C LEU A 41 15.10 13.30 7.43
N ASP A 42 15.06 13.82 6.22
CA ASP A 42 15.33 15.23 5.94
C ASP A 42 14.03 16.03 5.90
N ILE A 43 13.95 17.06 6.75
CA ILE A 43 12.81 17.96 6.80
C ILE A 43 13.17 19.29 6.16
N VAL A 44 12.48 19.59 5.06
CA VAL A 44 12.63 20.87 4.36
C VAL A 44 11.43 21.75 4.63
N GLY A 45 11.65 22.94 5.19
CA GLY A 45 10.62 23.89 5.49
C GLY A 45 10.98 25.30 4.98
N ASN A 46 9.97 26.00 4.48
CA ASN A 46 10.10 27.42 4.09
C ASN A 46 9.40 28.30 5.13
N ILE A 47 10.09 29.37 5.55
CA ILE A 47 9.57 30.35 6.50
C ILE A 47 9.67 31.77 5.91
N ASN A 48 8.71 32.61 6.27
CA ASN A 48 8.76 34.01 5.93
C ASN A 48 9.50 34.80 7.00
N VAL A 49 10.52 35.53 6.58
CA VAL A 49 11.22 36.49 7.42
C VAL A 49 10.65 37.88 7.13
N ASN A 50 10.15 38.54 8.15
CA ASN A 50 9.65 39.91 8.06
C ASN A 50 10.63 40.85 8.79
N PHE A 51 10.57 42.10 8.49
CA PHE A 51 11.40 43.14 9.14
C PHE A 51 10.49 44.07 9.95
N LYS A 52 10.91 44.35 11.18
CA LYS A 52 10.29 45.36 12.04
C LYS A 52 11.40 46.25 12.58
N ASP A 53 11.28 47.54 12.33
CA ASP A 53 12.28 48.53 12.72
C ASP A 53 13.72 48.17 12.28
N GLY A 54 13.85 47.63 11.06
CA GLY A 54 15.12 47.14 10.51
C GLY A 54 15.61 45.81 11.02
N ASN A 55 14.96 45.23 12.00
CA ASN A 55 15.34 43.94 12.58
C ASN A 55 14.51 42.80 11.96
N PRO A 56 15.15 41.75 11.44
CA PRO A 56 14.45 40.60 10.89
C PRO A 56 13.85 39.76 12.03
N PHE A 57 12.65 39.31 11.81
CA PHE A 57 11.98 38.32 12.67
C PHE A 57 11.25 37.25 11.88
N ILE A 58 11.14 36.09 12.48
CA ILE A 58 10.47 34.94 11.88
C ILE A 58 8.98 34.99 12.19
N LYS A 59 8.16 35.02 11.16
CA LYS A 59 6.72 34.91 11.32
C LYS A 59 6.35 33.44 11.60
N THR A 60 5.58 33.20 12.67
CA THR A 60 5.04 31.88 12.99
C THR A 60 4.25 31.32 11.79
N PRO A 61 4.47 30.05 11.39
CA PRO A 61 3.73 29.44 10.29
C PRO A 61 2.22 29.41 10.52
N SER A 62 1.44 29.26 9.46
CA SER A 62 -0.03 29.13 9.55
C SER A 62 -0.40 27.91 10.37
N LYS A 63 -1.45 28.02 11.19
CA LYS A 63 -1.99 26.91 12.00
C LYS A 63 -2.40 25.69 11.17
N SER A 64 -2.70 25.87 9.90
CA SER A 64 -3.07 24.80 8.95
C SER A 64 -1.87 24.14 8.27
N SER A 65 -0.64 24.58 8.52
CA SER A 65 0.56 24.03 7.89
C SER A 65 1.18 22.91 8.73
N LEU A 66 1.80 21.93 8.06
CA LEU A 66 2.60 20.89 8.68
C LEU A 66 3.74 21.50 9.55
N LEU A 67 4.35 22.57 9.06
CA LEU A 67 5.42 23.27 9.74
C LEU A 67 4.97 23.84 11.10
N TYR A 68 3.70 24.28 11.22
CA TYR A 68 3.16 24.77 12.50
C TYR A 68 3.13 23.67 13.56
N LYS A 69 2.81 22.44 13.19
CA LYS A 69 2.79 21.29 14.12
C LYS A 69 4.18 20.96 14.65
N LEU A 70 5.20 21.16 13.83
CA LEU A 70 6.60 20.94 14.22
C LEU A 70 7.23 22.18 14.89
N TRP A 71 6.58 23.34 14.81
CA TRP A 71 7.13 24.61 15.23
C TRP A 71 7.67 24.65 16.67
N PRO A 72 7.03 24.03 17.68
CA PRO A 72 7.55 23.99 19.04
C PRO A 72 8.95 23.38 19.14
N VAL A 73 9.28 22.43 18.27
CA VAL A 73 10.55 21.70 18.30
C VAL A 73 11.60 22.38 17.42
N ILE A 74 11.20 22.89 16.25
CA ILE A 74 12.18 23.35 15.23
C ILE A 74 12.37 24.86 15.22
N SER A 75 11.55 25.64 15.95
CA SER A 75 11.63 27.11 15.95
C SER A 75 13.01 27.65 16.34
N GLU A 76 13.68 27.03 17.29
CA GLU A 76 15.02 27.44 17.73
C GLU A 76 16.07 27.26 16.62
N VAL A 77 15.98 26.21 15.84
CA VAL A 77 16.88 25.97 14.69
C VAL A 77 16.76 27.11 13.66
N TYR A 78 15.54 27.55 13.41
CA TYR A 78 15.31 28.69 12.50
C TYR A 78 15.79 30.02 13.07
N LYS A 79 15.60 30.26 14.36
CA LYS A 79 16.13 31.48 15.06
C LYS A 79 17.65 31.52 15.01
N GLN A 80 18.31 30.39 15.27
CA GLN A 80 19.78 30.31 15.20
C GLN A 80 20.28 30.53 13.75
N LYS A 81 19.59 30.03 12.76
CA LYS A 81 19.92 30.31 11.36
C LYS A 81 19.74 31.78 11.02
N LEU A 82 18.65 32.42 11.49
CA LEU A 82 18.44 33.86 11.30
C LEU A 82 19.53 34.69 11.93
N ALA A 83 19.97 34.37 13.16
CA ALA A 83 21.06 35.05 13.84
C ALA A 83 22.39 34.96 13.08
N ARG A 84 22.65 33.85 12.42
CA ARG A 84 23.85 33.67 11.56
C ARG A 84 23.79 34.51 10.26
N ILE A 85 22.60 34.75 9.72
CA ILE A 85 22.43 35.59 8.54
C ILE A 85 22.68 37.07 8.87
N ASN A 86 22.40 37.46 10.11
CA ASN A 86 22.58 38.82 10.60
C ASN A 86 24.00 39.11 11.16
N ALA A 87 24.86 38.10 11.28
CA ALA A 87 26.26 38.33 11.56
C ALA A 87 26.88 39.11 10.37
N PRO A 88 27.56 40.22 10.59
CA PRO A 88 28.15 41.00 9.51
C PRO A 88 29.23 40.18 8.82
N SER A 89 28.88 39.45 7.82
CA SER A 89 29.86 39.05 6.83
C SER A 89 30.02 40.27 5.93
N GLU A 90 31.26 40.65 5.66
CA GLU A 90 31.64 41.66 4.70
C GLU A 90 30.97 41.39 3.34
N ALA A 91 29.69 41.73 3.26
CA ALA A 91 28.92 41.65 2.01
C ALA A 91 28.79 43.06 1.51
N THR A 92 29.53 43.36 0.48
CA THR A 92 29.47 44.52 -0.37
C THR A 92 28.03 45.05 -0.53
N ASN A 93 27.80 46.25 -0.02
CA ASN A 93 26.64 47.05 -0.31
C ASN A 93 26.50 47.22 -1.82
N VAL A 94 25.49 46.61 -2.43
CA VAL A 94 24.98 47.00 -3.71
C VAL A 94 23.48 47.20 -3.51
N ASP A 95 23.07 48.45 -3.65
CA ASP A 95 21.70 48.99 -3.63
C ASP A 95 20.55 47.97 -3.63
N GLY A 96 19.93 47.77 -2.48
CA GLY A 96 18.52 47.43 -2.31
C GLY A 96 17.94 46.19 -3.02
N ILE A 97 18.72 45.48 -3.81
CA ILE A 97 18.29 44.29 -4.56
C ILE A 97 18.86 43.08 -3.85
N TYR A 98 18.01 42.42 -3.04
CA TYR A 98 18.31 41.05 -2.58
C TYR A 98 18.39 40.16 -3.81
N ILE A 99 19.58 39.90 -4.30
CA ILE A 99 19.83 38.83 -5.24
C ILE A 99 19.66 37.54 -4.45
N LEU A 100 18.50 36.90 -4.56
CA LEU A 100 18.32 35.51 -4.08
C LEU A 100 19.50 34.70 -4.62
N PRO A 101 20.22 33.95 -3.80
CA PRO A 101 21.32 33.13 -4.27
C PRO A 101 20.77 32.25 -5.38
N LYS A 102 21.31 32.38 -6.59
CA LYS A 102 20.95 31.52 -7.71
C LYS A 102 21.08 30.08 -7.22
N LEU A 103 20.00 29.34 -7.31
CA LEU A 103 19.98 27.90 -7.02
C LEU A 103 21.10 27.30 -7.87
N ARG A 104 22.26 27.04 -7.28
CA ARG A 104 23.31 26.32 -7.95
C ARG A 104 22.88 24.86 -7.93
N ARG A 105 22.35 24.40 -9.05
CA ARG A 105 22.28 22.95 -9.27
C ARG A 105 23.73 22.47 -9.23
N ILE A 106 24.07 21.68 -8.26
CA ILE A 106 25.27 20.86 -8.31
C ILE A 106 25.02 19.94 -9.49
N ALA A 107 25.57 20.27 -10.65
CA ALA A 107 25.64 19.30 -11.71
C ALA A 107 26.55 18.19 -11.17
N PRO A 108 26.06 16.97 -10.92
CA PRO A 108 26.97 15.88 -10.60
C PRO A 108 27.96 15.82 -11.78
N LYS A 109 29.24 15.83 -11.51
CA LYS A 109 30.24 15.41 -12.50
C LYS A 109 30.02 13.91 -12.72
N ILE A 110 28.98 13.59 -13.47
CA ILE A 110 28.75 12.23 -13.92
C ILE A 110 29.74 12.08 -15.08
N ASP A 111 30.73 11.22 -14.86
CA ASP A 111 31.66 10.86 -15.92
C ASP A 111 30.81 10.21 -17.03
N LYS A 112 30.87 10.77 -18.24
CA LYS A 112 30.13 10.24 -19.38
C LYS A 112 30.45 8.76 -19.65
N GLN A 113 31.63 8.29 -19.26
CA GLN A 113 32.01 6.89 -19.37
C GLN A 113 31.32 5.97 -18.39
N GLU A 114 30.80 6.48 -17.25
CA GLU A 114 29.97 5.69 -16.34
C GLU A 114 28.52 5.59 -16.81
N ILE A 115 28.01 6.58 -17.53
CA ILE A 115 26.67 6.54 -18.12
C ILE A 115 26.58 5.51 -19.24
N GLU A 116 27.65 5.33 -20.02
CA GLU A 116 27.69 4.33 -21.10
C GLU A 116 27.75 2.87 -20.59
N LYS A 117 28.05 2.67 -19.31
CA LYS A 117 28.05 1.35 -18.67
C LYS A 117 26.71 0.99 -18.03
N LEU A 118 25.81 1.94 -17.87
CA LEU A 118 24.45 1.63 -17.44
C LEU A 118 23.72 0.94 -18.60
N PRO A 119 23.07 -0.20 -18.39
CA PRO A 119 22.22 -0.78 -19.43
C PRO A 119 21.24 0.30 -19.87
N LEU A 120 21.36 0.69 -21.14
CA LEU A 120 20.40 1.60 -21.76
C LEU A 120 19.04 0.93 -21.62
N CYS A 121 18.23 1.44 -20.70
CA CYS A 121 16.82 1.17 -20.72
C CYS A 121 16.33 1.69 -22.07
N GLU A 122 16.03 0.79 -22.99
CA GLU A 122 15.50 1.14 -24.29
C GLU A 122 14.36 2.14 -24.06
N SER A 123 14.47 3.27 -24.73
CA SER A 123 13.64 4.46 -24.54
C SER A 123 12.21 4.12 -24.12
N TYR A 124 11.86 4.49 -22.89
CA TYR A 124 10.45 4.63 -22.51
C TYR A 124 9.82 5.60 -23.48
N LYS A 125 9.16 5.11 -24.52
CA LYS A 125 8.15 5.88 -25.21
C LYS A 125 7.22 6.35 -24.10
N SER A 126 7.09 7.67 -23.94
CA SER A 126 6.23 8.30 -22.95
C SER A 126 4.95 7.46 -22.78
N LEU A 127 4.87 6.77 -21.66
CA LEU A 127 3.62 6.15 -21.25
C LEU A 127 2.69 7.35 -21.02
N ASN A 128 1.79 7.60 -21.96
CA ASN A 128 0.57 8.30 -21.61
C ASN A 128 0.03 7.58 -20.39
N PRO A 129 -0.23 8.24 -19.28
CA PRO A 129 -1.04 7.69 -18.23
C PRO A 129 -2.48 7.62 -18.74
N GLU A 130 -2.73 6.78 -19.72
CA GLU A 130 -4.08 6.30 -19.90
C GLU A 130 -4.39 5.58 -18.59
N SER A 131 -5.25 6.24 -17.85
CA SER A 131 -5.84 5.77 -16.61
C SER A 131 -5.80 4.26 -16.55
N ASN A 132 -5.06 3.72 -15.57
CA ASN A 132 -5.37 2.41 -15.03
C ASN A 132 -6.84 2.47 -14.60
N THR A 133 -7.74 2.31 -15.53
CA THR A 133 -8.98 1.65 -15.24
C THR A 133 -8.56 0.22 -14.96
N ASP A 134 -8.10 -0.02 -13.71
CA ASP A 134 -8.30 -1.32 -13.11
C ASP A 134 -9.72 -1.66 -13.56
N MET A 135 -9.83 -2.70 -14.38
CA MET A 135 -11.15 -3.22 -14.71
C MET A 135 -11.78 -3.38 -13.34
N ILE A 136 -12.76 -2.52 -13.06
CA ILE A 136 -13.56 -2.63 -11.84
C ILE A 136 -14.06 -4.06 -11.94
N GLU A 137 -13.42 -4.96 -11.19
CA GLU A 137 -13.91 -6.31 -11.03
C GLU A 137 -15.32 -6.10 -10.51
N PHE A 138 -16.29 -6.21 -11.40
CA PHE A 138 -17.67 -6.36 -11.03
C PHE A 138 -17.76 -7.72 -10.33
N SER A 139 -17.23 -7.74 -9.10
CA SER A 139 -17.36 -8.83 -8.19
C SER A 139 -18.83 -8.89 -7.81
N TRP A 140 -19.54 -9.85 -8.35
CA TRP A 140 -20.87 -10.28 -7.90
C TRP A 140 -20.84 -10.72 -6.43
N ALA A 141 -19.66 -10.93 -5.86
CA ALA A 141 -19.47 -11.12 -4.44
C ALA A 141 -19.79 -9.80 -3.72
N GLY A 142 -20.86 -9.76 -2.95
CA GLY A 142 -21.24 -8.60 -2.14
C GLY A 142 -20.06 -8.13 -1.26
N GLU A 143 -20.11 -6.88 -0.78
CA GLU A 143 -19.06 -6.27 0.05
C GLU A 143 -18.61 -7.18 1.19
N ASN A 144 -19.54 -7.91 1.82
CA ASN A 144 -19.26 -8.88 2.87
C ASN A 144 -18.27 -9.98 2.45
N SER A 145 -18.34 -10.43 1.20
CA SER A 145 -17.44 -11.46 0.69
C SER A 145 -16.02 -10.92 0.45
N LYS A 146 -15.89 -9.65 0.06
CA LYS A 146 -14.60 -8.98 -0.07
C LYS A 146 -13.93 -8.80 1.30
N HIS A 147 -14.69 -8.39 2.31
CA HIS A 147 -14.17 -8.23 3.66
C HIS A 147 -13.76 -9.58 4.27
N ALA A 148 -14.61 -10.60 4.14
CA ALA A 148 -14.27 -11.95 4.57
C ALA A 148 -13.01 -12.47 3.87
N GLY A 149 -12.90 -12.26 2.54
CA GLY A 149 -11.74 -12.66 1.75
C GLY A 149 -10.42 -12.10 2.31
N LYS A 150 -10.38 -10.79 2.62
CA LYS A 150 -9.17 -10.18 3.20
C LYS A 150 -8.76 -10.81 4.55
N ILE A 151 -9.73 -11.12 5.40
CA ILE A 151 -9.46 -11.76 6.70
C ILE A 151 -8.96 -13.19 6.50
N ILE A 152 -9.58 -13.92 5.57
CA ILE A 152 -9.19 -15.30 5.23
C ILE A 152 -7.76 -15.32 4.69
N HIS A 153 -7.41 -14.47 3.71
CA HIS A 153 -6.05 -14.37 3.18
C HIS A 153 -5.04 -14.11 4.29
N LYS A 154 -5.39 -13.25 5.26
CA LYS A 154 -4.51 -12.99 6.41
C LYS A 154 -4.26 -14.24 7.26
N TRP A 155 -5.28 -15.06 7.49
CA TRP A 155 -5.11 -16.33 8.22
C TRP A 155 -4.31 -17.35 7.43
N LEU A 156 -4.57 -17.50 6.12
CA LEU A 156 -3.80 -18.39 5.25
C LEU A 156 -2.33 -17.97 5.18
N GLN A 157 -2.06 -16.67 5.21
CA GLN A 157 -0.71 -16.13 5.35
C GLN A 157 -0.07 -16.54 6.69
N ILE A 158 -0.80 -16.44 7.81
CA ILE A 158 -0.31 -16.85 9.13
C ILE A 158 0.02 -18.34 9.13
N PHE A 159 -0.87 -19.20 8.63
CA PHE A 159 -0.60 -20.64 8.52
C PHE A 159 0.67 -20.93 7.71
N SER A 160 0.87 -20.17 6.62
CA SER A 160 2.05 -20.33 5.77
C SER A 160 3.33 -19.80 6.43
N THR A 161 3.24 -18.75 7.24
CA THR A 161 4.38 -18.17 7.96
C THR A 161 4.82 -19.09 9.09
N ASP A 162 3.85 -19.63 9.82
CA ASP A 162 4.09 -20.55 10.93
C ASP A 162 4.39 -21.98 10.45
N LYS A 163 4.22 -22.22 9.14
CA LYS A 163 4.31 -23.54 8.51
C LYS A 163 3.44 -24.59 9.21
N GLN A 164 2.33 -24.14 9.74
CA GLN A 164 1.41 -24.97 10.53
C GLN A 164 -0.04 -24.54 10.31
N VAL A 165 -0.90 -25.51 10.00
CA VAL A 165 -2.34 -25.32 9.96
C VAL A 165 -2.92 -25.59 11.34
N THR A 166 -3.29 -24.53 12.05
CA THR A 166 -3.79 -24.62 13.42
C THR A 166 -5.31 -24.64 13.47
N PRO A 167 -5.96 -25.61 14.11
CA PRO A 167 -7.40 -25.61 14.34
C PRO A 167 -7.88 -24.34 15.04
N ILE A 168 -9.06 -23.82 14.64
CA ILE A 168 -9.60 -22.54 15.16
C ILE A 168 -9.72 -22.53 16.67
N ASP A 169 -10.17 -23.64 17.26
CA ASP A 169 -10.36 -23.82 18.72
C ASP A 169 -9.05 -23.76 19.51
N LYS A 170 -7.92 -23.96 18.86
CA LYS A 170 -6.58 -23.88 19.44
C LYS A 170 -5.92 -22.52 19.26
N ILE A 171 -6.52 -21.62 18.48
CA ILE A 171 -5.99 -20.27 18.29
C ILE A 171 -6.44 -19.38 19.44
N ARG A 172 -5.47 -18.89 20.21
CA ARG A 172 -5.75 -17.98 21.31
C ARG A 172 -6.37 -16.67 20.79
N ASP A 173 -7.40 -16.21 21.48
CA ASP A 173 -8.10 -14.94 21.19
C ASP A 173 -8.65 -14.82 19.74
N TYR A 174 -8.87 -15.96 19.07
CA TYR A 174 -9.30 -16.01 17.66
C TYR A 174 -10.50 -15.10 17.34
N LYS A 175 -11.54 -15.14 18.19
CA LYS A 175 -12.75 -14.32 17.97
C LYS A 175 -12.45 -12.83 18.06
N GLU A 176 -11.64 -12.43 19.03
CA GLU A 176 -11.26 -11.03 19.22
C GLU A 176 -10.38 -10.53 18.08
N ILE A 177 -9.43 -11.35 17.62
CA ILE A 177 -8.59 -11.06 16.47
C ILE A 177 -9.45 -10.82 15.23
N ASN A 178 -10.40 -11.70 14.93
CA ASN A 178 -11.27 -11.58 13.77
C ASN A 178 -12.18 -10.35 13.87
N LEU A 179 -12.70 -10.06 15.04
CA LEU A 179 -13.51 -8.86 15.27
C LEU A 179 -12.70 -7.59 14.98
N ASN A 180 -11.47 -7.53 15.47
CA ASN A 180 -10.56 -6.41 15.23
C ASN A 180 -10.18 -6.32 13.74
N LEU A 181 -9.91 -7.43 13.06
CA LEU A 181 -9.65 -7.45 11.63
C LEU A 181 -10.86 -6.97 10.82
N ALA A 182 -12.08 -7.38 11.19
CA ALA A 182 -13.28 -6.94 10.52
C ALA A 182 -13.50 -5.42 10.68
N ARG A 183 -13.35 -4.90 11.89
CA ARG A 183 -13.46 -3.45 12.16
C ARG A 183 -12.40 -2.64 11.44
N ASN A 184 -11.15 -3.13 11.39
CA ASN A 184 -10.06 -2.48 10.64
C ASN A 184 -10.29 -2.48 9.12
N ASN A 185 -11.10 -3.42 8.61
CA ASN A 185 -11.55 -3.44 7.23
C ASN A 185 -12.84 -2.65 6.98
N ASN A 186 -13.30 -1.85 7.95
CA ASN A 186 -14.52 -1.04 7.89
C ASN A 186 -15.80 -1.86 7.66
N VAL A 187 -15.89 -3.05 8.23
CA VAL A 187 -17.11 -3.84 8.21
C VAL A 187 -18.12 -3.20 9.16
N ASN A 188 -19.34 -2.94 8.66
CA ASN A 188 -20.41 -2.39 9.46
C ASN A 188 -20.88 -3.39 10.54
N GLU A 189 -21.32 -2.90 11.70
CA GLU A 189 -21.73 -3.75 12.83
C GLU A 189 -22.86 -4.72 12.47
N ASP A 190 -23.78 -4.32 11.58
CA ASP A 190 -24.89 -5.16 11.08
C ASP A 190 -24.41 -6.29 10.16
N GLN A 191 -23.21 -6.19 9.62
CA GLN A 191 -22.60 -7.16 8.70
C GLN A 191 -21.57 -8.07 9.36
N LEU A 192 -21.11 -7.70 10.57
CA LEU A 192 -20.03 -8.39 11.28
C LEU A 192 -20.28 -9.89 11.41
N GLU A 193 -21.45 -10.27 11.90
CA GLU A 193 -21.79 -11.69 12.12
C GLU A 193 -21.71 -12.49 10.80
N ASN A 194 -22.25 -11.93 9.72
CA ASN A 194 -22.23 -12.58 8.41
C ASN A 194 -20.79 -12.73 7.87
N VAL A 195 -19.96 -11.69 8.01
CA VAL A 195 -18.55 -11.73 7.60
C VAL A 195 -17.78 -12.76 8.42
N LEU A 196 -17.93 -12.75 9.75
CA LEU A 196 -17.23 -13.69 10.63
C LEU A 196 -17.66 -15.14 10.40
N ASN A 197 -18.95 -15.40 10.18
CA ASN A 197 -19.41 -16.74 9.82
C ASN A 197 -18.80 -17.26 8.51
N LYS A 198 -18.62 -16.40 7.50
CA LYS A 198 -17.93 -16.77 6.26
C LYS A 198 -16.45 -17.06 6.50
N VAL A 199 -15.80 -16.26 7.34
CA VAL A 199 -14.40 -16.49 7.73
C VAL A 199 -14.26 -17.85 8.40
N ASP A 200 -15.07 -18.12 9.42
CA ASP A 200 -15.05 -19.38 10.18
C ASP A 200 -15.31 -20.58 9.28
N PHE A 201 -16.32 -20.48 8.39
CA PHE A 201 -16.65 -21.54 7.44
C PHE A 201 -15.48 -21.85 6.52
N THR A 202 -14.88 -20.83 5.91
CA THR A 202 -13.79 -21.01 4.94
C THR A 202 -12.51 -21.51 5.61
N LEU A 203 -12.17 -21.00 6.79
CA LEU A 203 -10.99 -21.46 7.52
C LEU A 203 -11.15 -22.90 8.02
N ASN A 204 -12.33 -23.28 8.49
CA ASN A 204 -12.60 -24.69 8.86
C ASN A 204 -12.44 -25.62 7.65
N ASN A 205 -12.89 -25.21 6.47
CA ASN A 205 -12.68 -25.99 5.25
C ASN A 205 -11.19 -26.12 4.91
N ALA A 206 -10.42 -25.01 4.97
CA ALA A 206 -8.97 -25.06 4.74
C ALA A 206 -8.24 -25.95 5.76
N ILE A 207 -8.64 -25.91 7.04
CA ILE A 207 -8.08 -26.72 8.11
C ILE A 207 -8.39 -28.21 7.91
N ASN A 208 -9.57 -28.54 7.43
CA ASN A 208 -10.00 -29.92 7.20
C ASN A 208 -9.49 -30.48 5.86
N ASP A 209 -9.02 -29.63 4.96
CA ASP A 209 -8.46 -30.04 3.67
C ASP A 209 -7.00 -30.51 3.79
N THR A 210 -6.80 -31.59 4.52
CA THR A 210 -5.47 -32.14 4.83
C THR A 210 -4.66 -32.48 3.59
N LYS A 211 -5.31 -32.79 2.47
CA LYS A 211 -4.65 -33.08 1.20
C LYS A 211 -3.85 -31.87 0.68
N ASN A 212 -4.32 -30.67 0.93
CA ASN A 212 -3.72 -29.43 0.46
C ASN A 212 -2.95 -28.66 1.55
N HIS A 213 -2.72 -29.24 2.73
CA HIS A 213 -1.93 -28.59 3.79
C HIS A 213 -0.50 -28.26 3.37
N TRP A 214 0.06 -28.98 2.42
CA TRP A 214 1.40 -28.69 1.88
C TRP A 214 1.53 -27.27 1.33
N ILE A 215 0.42 -26.66 0.88
CA ILE A 215 0.38 -25.24 0.44
C ILE A 215 0.87 -24.31 1.57
N PHE A 216 0.52 -24.63 2.81
CA PHE A 216 0.83 -23.81 3.99
C PHE A 216 2.10 -24.25 4.70
N THR A 217 2.35 -25.56 4.75
CA THR A 217 3.47 -26.12 5.53
C THR A 217 4.77 -26.22 4.76
N GLY A 218 4.73 -26.15 3.43
CA GLY A 218 5.89 -26.23 2.56
C GLY A 218 6.79 -24.98 2.62
N GLU A 219 8.00 -25.12 2.11
CA GLU A 219 8.92 -24.00 1.94
C GLU A 219 8.36 -22.97 0.94
N GLY A 220 8.69 -21.69 1.13
CA GLY A 220 8.26 -20.66 0.20
C GLY A 220 7.93 -19.33 0.87
N TYR A 221 7.16 -18.51 0.16
CA TYR A 221 6.89 -17.13 0.55
C TYR A 221 5.40 -16.81 0.40
N SER A 222 4.86 -15.92 1.24
CA SER A 222 3.47 -15.48 1.20
C SER A 222 3.38 -13.96 1.09
N GLU A 223 2.33 -13.46 0.43
CA GLU A 223 2.08 -12.02 0.22
C GLU A 223 3.30 -11.29 -0.37
N ILE A 224 3.82 -11.81 -1.50
CA ILE A 224 5.04 -11.27 -2.11
C ILE A 224 4.68 -10.07 -2.99
N PRO A 225 5.11 -8.85 -2.63
CA PRO A 225 4.96 -7.71 -3.51
C PRO A 225 6.03 -7.75 -4.60
N LEU A 226 5.62 -7.75 -5.85
CA LEU A 226 6.50 -7.66 -7.01
C LEU A 226 6.05 -6.55 -7.93
N SER A 227 6.98 -6.01 -8.69
CA SER A 227 6.70 -5.05 -9.76
C SER A 227 7.48 -5.42 -11.00
N GLY A 228 6.83 -5.39 -12.14
CA GLY A 228 7.46 -5.79 -13.40
C GLY A 228 6.64 -5.41 -14.61
N LEU A 229 7.17 -5.75 -15.78
CA LEU A 229 6.51 -5.52 -17.06
C LEU A 229 5.69 -6.75 -17.47
N TYR A 230 4.47 -6.51 -17.91
CA TYR A 230 3.64 -7.47 -18.60
C TYR A 230 3.07 -6.81 -19.86
N LYS A 231 3.28 -7.39 -21.04
CA LYS A 231 2.86 -6.82 -22.35
C LYS A 231 3.26 -5.35 -22.50
N ASN A 232 4.49 -5.00 -22.12
CA ASN A 232 5.05 -3.64 -22.17
C ASN A 232 4.37 -2.60 -21.25
N GLN A 233 3.58 -3.02 -20.28
CA GLN A 233 3.01 -2.16 -19.25
C GLN A 233 3.58 -2.53 -17.88
N PHE A 234 3.81 -1.53 -17.04
CA PHE A 234 4.33 -1.73 -15.69
C PHE A 234 3.18 -2.03 -14.72
N TYR A 235 3.34 -3.09 -13.94
CA TYR A 235 2.38 -3.52 -12.93
C TYR A 235 3.06 -3.73 -11.58
N SER A 236 2.33 -3.40 -10.52
CA SER A 236 2.62 -3.84 -9.16
C SER A 236 1.60 -4.90 -8.78
N ILE A 237 2.07 -6.04 -8.33
CA ILE A 237 1.25 -7.20 -7.97
C ILE A 237 1.62 -7.69 -6.58
N VAL A 238 0.71 -8.43 -5.97
CA VAL A 238 1.00 -9.20 -4.75
C VAL A 238 0.60 -10.63 -5.03
N ILE A 239 1.52 -11.56 -4.83
CA ILE A 239 1.28 -13.00 -4.99
C ILE A 239 0.96 -13.60 -3.63
N ASP A 240 -0.19 -14.25 -3.48
CA ASP A 240 -0.64 -14.80 -2.20
C ASP A 240 0.34 -15.83 -1.64
N ARG A 241 0.78 -16.77 -2.48
CA ARG A 241 1.71 -17.81 -2.06
C ARG A 241 2.61 -18.28 -3.21
N ILE A 242 3.90 -18.38 -2.93
CA ILE A 242 4.85 -19.20 -3.69
C ILE A 242 5.26 -20.35 -2.78
N ASN A 243 5.06 -21.55 -3.24
CA ASN A 243 5.54 -22.76 -2.59
C ASN A 243 6.67 -23.39 -3.40
N ILE A 244 7.68 -23.92 -2.74
CA ILE A 244 8.84 -24.55 -3.39
C ILE A 244 8.84 -26.00 -2.96
N ASP A 245 8.73 -26.91 -3.91
CA ASP A 245 8.75 -28.34 -3.61
C ASP A 245 10.20 -28.89 -3.52
N ASP A 246 10.32 -30.13 -3.12
CA ASP A 246 11.62 -30.80 -2.95
C ASP A 246 12.40 -30.96 -4.27
N GLU A 247 11.72 -30.86 -5.41
CA GLU A 247 12.33 -30.89 -6.74
C GLU A 247 12.79 -29.50 -7.22
N GLY A 248 12.50 -28.46 -6.43
CA GLY A 248 12.81 -27.07 -6.75
C GLY A 248 11.82 -26.40 -7.70
N ASN A 249 10.65 -27.00 -7.92
CA ASN A 249 9.59 -26.34 -8.69
C ASN A 249 8.92 -25.26 -7.84
N HIS A 250 8.63 -24.12 -8.47
CA HIS A 250 7.92 -23.02 -7.84
C HIS A 250 6.44 -23.07 -8.19
N TRP A 251 5.60 -23.14 -7.17
CA TRP A 251 4.14 -23.19 -7.29
C TRP A 251 3.58 -21.82 -6.94
N LEU A 252 3.06 -21.09 -7.93
CA LEU A 252 2.35 -19.83 -7.72
C LEU A 252 0.88 -20.17 -7.43
N ILE A 253 0.45 -19.91 -6.22
CA ILE A 253 -0.89 -20.26 -5.75
C ILE A 253 -1.61 -18.98 -5.34
N ASP A 254 -2.77 -18.77 -5.93
CA ASP A 254 -3.66 -17.65 -5.65
C ASP A 254 -4.92 -18.19 -4.94
N TYR A 255 -5.29 -17.58 -3.82
CA TYR A 255 -6.38 -18.03 -2.97
C TYR A 255 -7.71 -17.41 -3.42
N LYS A 256 -8.73 -18.23 -3.56
CA LYS A 256 -10.08 -17.77 -3.90
C LYS A 256 -11.10 -18.27 -2.89
N THR A 257 -11.83 -17.33 -2.29
CA THR A 257 -12.81 -17.60 -1.22
C THR A 257 -14.24 -17.71 -1.74
N GLY A 258 -14.42 -17.76 -3.05
CA GLY A 258 -15.72 -17.93 -3.69
C GLY A 258 -16.37 -19.27 -3.30
N THR A 259 -17.69 -19.27 -3.27
CA THR A 259 -18.52 -20.48 -3.10
C THR A 259 -19.20 -20.79 -4.40
N HIS A 260 -19.40 -22.07 -4.67
CA HIS A 260 -20.20 -22.52 -5.82
C HIS A 260 -21.67 -22.62 -5.40
N GLU A 261 -22.52 -21.80 -6.01
CA GLU A 261 -23.95 -21.83 -5.80
C GLU A 261 -24.66 -22.28 -7.10
N GLY A 262 -24.96 -23.58 -7.23
CA GLY A 262 -25.78 -24.13 -8.31
C GLY A 262 -25.05 -24.38 -9.63
N GLY A 263 -25.41 -25.46 -10.33
CA GLY A 263 -24.74 -25.87 -11.58
C GLY A 263 -23.68 -26.96 -11.36
N GLY A 264 -22.99 -27.38 -12.42
CA GLY A 264 -21.90 -28.36 -12.34
C GLY A 264 -20.60 -27.72 -11.84
N ILE A 265 -19.88 -28.39 -10.95
CA ILE A 265 -18.58 -27.90 -10.45
C ILE A 265 -17.56 -27.73 -11.60
N GLU A 266 -17.64 -28.55 -12.62
CA GLU A 266 -16.76 -28.47 -13.80
C GLU A 266 -16.97 -27.19 -14.60
N ASP A 267 -18.21 -26.75 -14.76
CA ASP A 267 -18.52 -25.52 -15.50
C ASP A 267 -18.10 -24.29 -14.66
N PHE A 268 -18.28 -24.33 -13.35
CA PHE A 268 -17.76 -23.33 -12.44
C PHE A 268 -16.23 -23.21 -12.59
N ILE A 269 -15.50 -24.33 -12.53
CA ILE A 269 -14.04 -24.34 -12.68
C ILE A 269 -13.60 -23.73 -14.01
N LYS A 270 -14.26 -24.07 -15.12
CA LYS A 270 -13.96 -23.51 -16.45
C LYS A 270 -14.13 -21.99 -16.50
N GLU A 271 -15.22 -21.48 -15.92
CA GLU A 271 -15.48 -20.04 -15.89
C GLU A 271 -14.48 -19.30 -14.98
N GLU A 272 -14.10 -19.88 -13.84
CA GLU A 272 -13.10 -19.30 -12.94
C GLU A 272 -11.70 -19.30 -13.58
N ILE A 273 -11.29 -20.36 -14.27
CA ILE A 273 -10.06 -20.39 -15.05
C ILE A 273 -10.06 -19.26 -16.08
N LYS A 274 -11.15 -19.10 -16.83
CA LYS A 274 -11.28 -18.05 -17.84
C LYS A 274 -11.20 -16.65 -17.22
N ARG A 275 -11.86 -16.46 -16.07
CA ARG A 275 -11.90 -15.18 -15.34
C ARG A 275 -10.52 -14.75 -14.86
N TYR A 276 -9.77 -15.67 -14.27
CA TYR A 276 -8.48 -15.34 -13.62
C TYR A 276 -7.27 -15.59 -14.52
N ARG A 277 -7.44 -16.15 -15.71
CA ARG A 277 -6.35 -16.48 -16.64
C ARG A 277 -5.41 -15.29 -16.85
N THR A 278 -5.92 -14.14 -17.27
CA THR A 278 -5.11 -12.95 -17.58
C THR A 278 -4.36 -12.41 -16.35
N GLN A 279 -4.99 -12.47 -15.16
CA GLN A 279 -4.34 -12.07 -13.90
C GLN A 279 -3.17 -13.00 -13.60
N LEU A 280 -3.39 -14.30 -13.69
CA LEU A 280 -2.38 -15.32 -13.36
C LEU A 280 -1.26 -15.39 -14.41
N GLU A 281 -1.55 -15.15 -15.70
CA GLU A 281 -0.53 -14.96 -16.74
C GLU A 281 0.42 -13.81 -16.35
N LYS A 282 -0.15 -12.67 -16.02
CA LYS A 282 0.62 -11.51 -15.59
C LYS A 282 1.49 -11.82 -14.35
N TYR A 283 0.92 -12.51 -13.36
CA TYR A 283 1.65 -12.89 -12.15
C TYR A 283 2.81 -13.84 -12.46
N ALA A 284 2.55 -14.85 -13.29
CA ALA A 284 3.55 -15.83 -13.70
C ALA A 284 4.72 -15.19 -14.48
N GLU A 285 4.41 -14.31 -15.46
CA GLU A 285 5.42 -13.64 -16.27
C GLU A 285 6.30 -12.68 -15.43
N ILE A 286 5.68 -11.90 -14.53
CA ILE A 286 6.44 -11.01 -13.62
C ILE A 286 7.28 -11.83 -12.64
N TYR A 287 6.75 -12.94 -12.12
CA TYR A 287 7.49 -13.81 -11.22
C TYR A 287 8.65 -14.53 -11.93
N GLU A 288 8.44 -15.03 -13.14
CA GLU A 288 9.48 -15.66 -13.96
C GLU A 288 10.60 -14.67 -14.27
N ALA A 289 10.27 -13.43 -14.61
CA ALA A 289 11.26 -12.37 -14.83
C ALA A 289 12.07 -12.05 -13.56
N TYR A 290 11.47 -12.16 -12.37
CA TYR A 290 12.14 -11.92 -11.09
C TYR A 290 13.02 -13.09 -10.65
N SER A 291 12.51 -14.33 -10.75
CA SER A 291 13.13 -15.53 -10.20
C SER A 291 13.99 -16.32 -11.19
N ASN A 292 13.84 -16.06 -12.49
CA ASN A 292 14.32 -16.88 -13.61
C ASN A 292 13.76 -18.33 -13.60
N ILE A 293 12.65 -18.57 -12.89
CA ILE A 293 12.00 -19.86 -12.79
C ILE A 293 10.55 -19.71 -13.20
N LYS A 294 10.11 -20.50 -14.21
CA LYS A 294 8.72 -20.52 -14.65
C LYS A 294 7.86 -21.23 -13.60
N PRO A 295 6.89 -20.53 -12.97
CA PRO A 295 6.09 -21.13 -11.92
C PRO A 295 4.99 -22.07 -12.50
N ILE A 296 4.60 -23.05 -11.68
CA ILE A 296 3.40 -23.84 -11.89
C ILE A 296 2.24 -23.09 -11.24
N VAL A 297 1.25 -22.69 -12.02
CA VAL A 297 0.17 -21.79 -11.56
C VAL A 297 -1.06 -22.58 -11.11
N ARG A 298 -1.58 -22.26 -9.94
CA ARG A 298 -2.75 -22.90 -9.33
C ARG A 298 -3.69 -21.87 -8.69
N LEU A 299 -4.98 -22.19 -8.71
CA LEU A 299 -6.00 -21.54 -7.88
C LEU A 299 -6.38 -22.48 -6.74
N TYR A 300 -6.34 -21.99 -5.51
CA TYR A 300 -6.81 -22.75 -4.37
C TYR A 300 -8.13 -22.21 -3.84
N TYR A 301 -9.13 -23.08 -3.79
CA TYR A 301 -10.48 -22.83 -3.29
C TYR A 301 -10.71 -23.62 -2.00
N PRO A 302 -10.48 -23.00 -0.80
CA PRO A 302 -10.73 -23.68 0.48
C PRO A 302 -12.15 -24.23 0.61
N ASN A 303 -13.14 -23.44 0.17
CA ASN A 303 -14.56 -23.81 0.27
C ASN A 303 -14.97 -25.04 -0.56
N LEU A 304 -14.15 -25.40 -1.52
CA LEU A 304 -14.38 -26.56 -2.39
C LEU A 304 -13.36 -27.67 -2.16
N SER A 305 -12.34 -27.43 -1.30
CA SER A 305 -11.16 -28.29 -1.13
C SER A 305 -10.52 -28.64 -2.48
N GLN A 306 -10.46 -27.67 -3.40
CA GLN A 306 -9.96 -27.84 -4.75
C GLN A 306 -8.71 -26.99 -4.99
N LEU A 307 -7.69 -27.65 -5.57
CA LEU A 307 -6.52 -27.01 -6.14
C LEU A 307 -6.59 -27.18 -7.66
N ILE A 308 -6.91 -26.08 -8.34
CA ILE A 308 -7.20 -26.07 -9.76
C ILE A 308 -5.93 -25.74 -10.55
N GLU A 309 -5.57 -26.59 -11.50
CA GLU A 309 -4.47 -26.34 -12.42
C GLU A 309 -4.93 -25.35 -13.49
N ILE A 310 -4.13 -24.32 -13.70
CA ILE A 310 -4.27 -23.46 -14.86
C ILE A 310 -3.36 -24.06 -15.93
N ASP A 311 -3.98 -24.76 -16.92
CA ASP A 311 -3.25 -25.34 -18.03
C ASP A 311 -2.28 -24.35 -18.65
N ARG A 312 -1.11 -24.85 -19.00
CA ARG A 312 0.06 -24.09 -19.45
C ARG A 312 -0.35 -22.90 -20.29
N LEU A 313 -0.03 -21.76 -19.76
CA LEU A 313 -0.07 -20.50 -20.46
C LEU A 313 1.01 -20.58 -21.56
N ASN A 314 0.58 -20.89 -22.79
CA ASN A 314 1.46 -20.93 -23.96
C ASN A 314 1.74 -19.51 -24.45
#